data_d05164fc13b8c213dbd6dad80bebd7e4
#
_entry.id   d05164fc13b8c213dbd6dad80bebd7e4
#
_cell.length_a   1.000
_cell.length_b   1.000
_cell.length_c   1.000
_cell.angle_alpha   90.00
_cell.angle_beta   90.00
_cell.angle_gamma   90.00
#
_symmetry.space_group_name_H-M   'P 1'
#
loop_
_entity.id
_entity.type
_entity.pdbx_description
1 polymer ?
#
loop_
_entity_poly.entity_id
_entity_poly.type
_entity_poly.pdbx_seq_one_letter_code
_entity_poly.pdbx_strand_id
1 'polypeptide(L)'
;MRGKRFPDQTDWLSFFEKMPDAGFEKEMPVEYQDLTFRFENQEERFVVNMSLAMKEFYLNVVRKKTESVLGIYDFKTVQHVEIKKDRKEEKELLLILEHHDDFITTIEITFLPSFCLMVKEHFSGE
;
A
#
# COMPACT_ATOMS: atom_id res chain seq x y z
N MET A 1 -7.69 4.99 21.83
CA MET A 1 -6.30 4.83 21.49
C MET A 1 -6.00 5.19 20.07
N ARG A 2 -4.95 5.90 19.89
CA ARG A 2 -4.57 6.34 18.57
C ARG A 2 -4.01 5.19 17.74
N GLY A 3 -4.33 5.12 16.50
CA GLY A 3 -3.82 4.11 15.61
C GLY A 3 -2.34 4.30 15.29
N LYS A 4 -1.73 3.25 14.75
CA LYS A 4 -0.36 3.30 14.30
C LYS A 4 -0.30 4.02 12.96
N ARG A 5 0.84 4.68 12.69
CA ARG A 5 1.03 5.33 11.40
C ARG A 5 1.17 4.31 10.27
N PHE A 6 1.68 3.14 10.60
CA PHE A 6 1.88 2.07 9.62
C PHE A 6 1.41 0.75 10.21
N PRO A 7 0.85 -0.14 9.37
CA PRO A 7 0.53 -1.49 9.82
C PRO A 7 1.79 -2.23 10.26
N ASP A 8 1.65 -3.14 11.22
CA ASP A 8 2.79 -3.90 11.69
C ASP A 8 2.95 -5.21 10.89
N GLN A 9 3.93 -6.02 11.29
CA GLN A 9 4.26 -7.26 10.60
C GLN A 9 3.06 -8.19 10.47
N THR A 10 2.31 -8.37 11.56
CA THR A 10 1.14 -9.24 11.57
C THR A 10 0.07 -8.72 10.60
N ASP A 11 -0.12 -7.40 10.59
CA ASP A 11 -1.11 -6.79 9.71
C ASP A 11 -0.76 -7.04 8.24
N TRP A 12 0.52 -6.91 7.88
CA TRP A 12 0.93 -7.11 6.50
C TRP A 12 0.86 -8.58 6.09
N LEU A 13 1.20 -9.49 7.01
CA LEU A 13 1.06 -10.92 6.74
C LEU A 13 -0.39 -11.27 6.46
N SER A 14 -1.31 -10.69 7.22
CA SER A 14 -2.73 -10.93 7.02
C SER A 14 -3.18 -10.36 5.67
N PHE A 15 -2.77 -9.13 5.39
CA PHE A 15 -3.24 -8.43 4.20
C PHE A 15 -2.78 -9.10 2.91
N PHE A 16 -1.48 -9.39 2.79
CA PHE A 16 -0.94 -10.00 1.58
C PHE A 16 -0.98 -11.53 1.60
N GLU A 17 -1.25 -12.11 2.79
CA GLU A 17 -1.35 -13.56 2.97
C GLU A 17 -0.06 -14.29 2.58
N LYS A 18 1.07 -13.63 2.75
CA LYS A 18 2.38 -14.20 2.49
C LYS A 18 3.47 -13.31 3.08
N MET A 19 4.66 -13.87 3.19
CA MET A 19 5.83 -13.11 3.62
C MET A 19 6.31 -12.20 2.49
N PRO A 20 6.97 -11.11 2.81
CA PRO A 20 7.64 -10.33 1.76
C PRO A 20 8.79 -11.14 1.18
N ASP A 21 9.28 -10.72 0.01
CA ASP A 21 10.28 -11.49 -0.74
C ASP A 21 11.51 -11.88 0.08
N ALA A 22 12.04 -10.96 0.87
CA ALA A 22 13.23 -11.23 1.68
C ALA A 22 12.91 -11.62 3.12
N GLY A 23 11.61 -11.78 3.45
CA GLY A 23 11.19 -12.03 4.82
C GLY A 23 11.28 -10.77 5.66
N PHE A 24 10.89 -10.89 6.92
CA PHE A 24 10.99 -9.77 7.86
C PHE A 24 12.25 -9.89 8.68
N GLU A 25 12.84 -8.76 9.04
CA GLU A 25 13.92 -8.75 10.03
C GLU A 25 13.29 -8.70 11.41
N LYS A 26 13.67 -9.66 12.25
CA LYS A 26 12.97 -9.89 13.52
C LYS A 26 12.98 -8.71 14.49
N GLU A 27 14.09 -8.01 14.59
CA GLU A 27 14.22 -6.99 15.63
C GLU A 27 14.16 -5.57 15.12
N MET A 28 13.67 -5.41 13.90
CA MET A 28 13.57 -4.10 13.30
C MET A 28 12.11 -3.75 13.07
N PRO A 29 11.66 -2.54 13.45
CA PRO A 29 10.29 -2.12 13.14
C PRO A 29 10.04 -2.19 11.64
N VAL A 30 8.82 -2.56 11.27
CA VAL A 30 8.46 -2.77 9.87
C VAL A 30 8.75 -1.55 9.02
N GLU A 31 8.49 -0.35 9.55
CA GLU A 31 8.67 0.87 8.78
C GLU A 31 10.12 1.15 8.40
N TYR A 32 11.08 0.52 9.07
CA TYR A 32 12.50 0.70 8.73
C TYR A 32 13.02 -0.39 7.80
N GLN A 33 12.16 -1.29 7.37
CA GLN A 33 12.54 -2.34 6.45
C GLN A 33 12.11 -2.01 5.03
N ASP A 34 12.85 -2.53 4.06
CA ASP A 34 12.47 -2.43 2.66
C ASP A 34 11.71 -3.70 2.33
N LEU A 35 10.40 -3.58 2.15
CA LEU A 35 9.52 -4.73 2.00
C LEU A 35 8.97 -4.81 0.59
N THR A 36 9.07 -5.99 -0.03
CA THR A 36 8.50 -6.22 -1.35
C THR A 36 7.54 -7.39 -1.26
N PHE A 37 6.30 -7.15 -1.66
CA PHE A 37 5.28 -8.18 -1.73
C PHE A 37 4.83 -8.37 -3.17
N ARG A 38 4.64 -9.62 -3.56
CA ARG A 38 4.11 -9.97 -4.88
C ARG A 38 2.84 -10.76 -4.66
N PHE A 39 1.77 -10.33 -5.27
CA PHE A 39 0.49 -11.03 -5.12
C PHE A 39 -0.40 -10.70 -6.30
N GLU A 40 -1.58 -11.29 -6.32
CA GLU A 40 -2.44 -11.11 -7.47
C GLU A 40 -3.90 -11.28 -7.11
N ASN A 41 -4.75 -10.74 -7.96
CA ASN A 41 -6.16 -11.07 -7.96
C ASN A 41 -6.43 -11.89 -9.21
N GLN A 42 -7.69 -12.01 -9.60
CA GLN A 42 -8.04 -12.87 -10.72
C GLN A 42 -7.46 -12.35 -12.04
N GLU A 43 -7.36 -11.05 -12.22
CA GLU A 43 -6.97 -10.46 -13.50
C GLU A 43 -5.64 -9.73 -13.49
N GLU A 44 -5.13 -9.34 -12.33
CA GLU A 44 -3.92 -8.53 -12.26
C GLU A 44 -2.87 -9.13 -11.33
N ARG A 45 -1.61 -8.82 -11.63
CA ARG A 45 -0.49 -9.11 -10.74
C ARG A 45 0.05 -7.80 -10.21
N PHE A 46 0.46 -7.83 -8.96
CA PHE A 46 0.94 -6.64 -8.26
C PHE A 46 2.32 -6.86 -7.68
N VAL A 47 3.17 -5.85 -7.80
CA VAL A 47 4.40 -5.78 -7.02
C VAL A 47 4.31 -4.51 -6.19
N VAL A 48 4.39 -4.69 -4.87
CA VAL A 48 4.35 -3.57 -3.93
C VAL A 48 5.70 -3.52 -3.23
N ASN A 49 6.36 -2.37 -3.28
CA ASN A 49 7.59 -2.16 -2.54
C ASN A 49 7.41 -0.98 -1.62
N MET A 50 7.72 -1.17 -0.34
CA MET A 50 7.52 -0.14 0.67
C MET A 50 8.80 0.10 1.44
N SER A 51 9.16 1.38 1.59
CA SER A 51 10.20 1.84 2.51
C SER A 51 9.58 2.97 3.30
N LEU A 52 8.78 2.61 4.29
CA LEU A 52 7.85 3.56 4.91
C LEU A 52 8.54 4.65 5.75
N ALA A 53 9.66 4.32 6.41
CA ALA A 53 10.41 5.35 7.12
C ALA A 53 10.98 6.39 6.16
N MET A 54 11.18 6.00 4.90
CA MET A 54 11.63 6.92 3.85
C MET A 54 10.45 7.52 3.10
N LYS A 55 9.22 7.23 3.54
CA LYS A 55 7.98 7.73 2.96
C LYS A 55 7.73 7.26 1.53
N GLU A 56 8.28 6.10 1.17
CA GLU A 56 8.18 5.58 -0.19
C GLU A 56 7.25 4.40 -0.28
N PHE A 57 6.39 4.43 -1.30
CA PHE A 57 5.48 3.35 -1.60
C PHE A 57 5.40 3.21 -3.13
N TYR A 58 5.76 2.03 -3.62
CA TYR A 58 5.79 1.75 -5.06
C TYR A 58 4.80 0.64 -5.37
N LEU A 59 4.06 0.79 -6.46
CA LEU A 59 3.11 -0.22 -6.92
C LEU A 59 3.21 -0.37 -8.41
N ASN A 60 3.38 -1.61 -8.87
CA ASN A 60 3.36 -1.95 -10.29
C ASN A 60 2.19 -2.90 -10.50
N VAL A 61 1.33 -2.60 -11.47
CA VAL A 61 0.14 -3.39 -11.77
C VAL A 61 0.23 -3.89 -13.21
N VAL A 62 0.11 -5.20 -13.39
CA VAL A 62 0.20 -5.83 -14.70
C VAL A 62 -1.06 -6.67 -14.94
N ARG A 63 -1.62 -6.55 -16.14
CA ARG A 63 -2.73 -7.42 -16.54
C ARG A 63 -2.18 -8.79 -16.89
N LYS A 64 -2.69 -9.82 -16.22
CA LYS A 64 -2.16 -11.17 -16.39
C LYS A 64 -2.30 -11.70 -17.81
N LYS A 65 -3.45 -11.46 -18.42
CA LYS A 65 -3.77 -12.03 -19.72
C LYS A 65 -2.85 -11.54 -20.83
N THR A 66 -2.50 -10.27 -20.80
CA THR A 66 -1.73 -9.64 -21.89
C THR A 66 -0.32 -9.28 -21.47
N GLU A 67 0.02 -9.40 -20.18
CA GLU A 67 1.28 -8.96 -19.60
C GLU A 67 1.50 -7.46 -19.79
N SER A 68 0.41 -6.72 -20.00
CA SER A 68 0.48 -5.26 -20.17
C SER A 68 0.57 -4.57 -18.82
N VAL A 69 1.43 -3.58 -18.72
CA VAL A 69 1.51 -2.74 -17.52
C VAL A 69 0.29 -1.82 -17.50
N LEU A 70 -0.53 -1.95 -16.46
CA LEU A 70 -1.70 -1.11 -16.28
C LEU A 70 -1.36 0.18 -15.56
N GLY A 71 -0.34 0.16 -14.71
CA GLY A 71 0.06 1.37 -14.02
C GLY A 71 1.30 1.15 -13.18
N ILE A 72 2.07 2.22 -13.03
CA ILE A 72 3.20 2.26 -12.13
C ILE A 72 3.01 3.50 -11.28
N TYR A 73 3.01 3.31 -9.97
CA TYR A 73 2.77 4.40 -9.01
C TYR A 73 3.94 4.43 -8.06
N ASP A 74 4.61 5.58 -7.98
CA ASP A 74 5.83 5.72 -7.19
C ASP A 74 5.66 6.95 -6.31
N PHE A 75 5.19 6.72 -5.09
CA PHE A 75 4.92 7.81 -4.16
C PHE A 75 6.09 8.01 -3.22
N LYS A 76 6.52 9.25 -3.06
CA LYS A 76 7.69 9.59 -2.25
C LYS A 76 7.39 10.35 -0.98
N THR A 77 6.12 10.65 -0.73
CA THR A 77 5.75 11.48 0.43
C THR A 77 4.65 10.82 1.26
N VAL A 78 4.64 9.49 1.31
CA VAL A 78 3.63 8.76 2.08
C VAL A 78 3.93 8.91 3.56
N GLN A 79 3.05 9.59 4.27
CA GLN A 79 3.21 9.83 5.69
C GLN A 79 2.52 8.79 6.55
N HIS A 80 1.49 8.16 6.02
CA HIS A 80 0.62 7.28 6.78
C HIS A 80 0.05 6.20 5.86
N VAL A 81 -0.06 4.98 6.33
CA VAL A 81 -0.70 3.90 5.58
C VAL A 81 -1.69 3.21 6.50
N GLU A 82 -2.91 2.97 6.01
CA GLU A 82 -3.93 2.26 6.76
C GLU A 82 -4.47 1.12 5.92
N ILE A 83 -4.75 0.00 6.56
CA ILE A 83 -5.47 -1.08 5.92
C ILE A 83 -6.94 -0.81 6.14
N LYS A 84 -7.67 -0.50 5.07
CA LYS A 84 -9.09 -0.16 5.16
C LYS A 84 -9.96 -1.40 5.17
N LYS A 85 -9.59 -2.39 4.39
CA LYS A 85 -10.31 -3.67 4.32
C LYS A 85 -9.30 -4.79 4.19
N ASP A 86 -9.49 -5.81 5.01
CA ASP A 86 -8.66 -7.00 4.97
C ASP A 86 -9.57 -8.19 5.14
N ARG A 87 -10.28 -8.55 4.08
CA ARG A 87 -11.19 -9.67 4.05
C ARG A 87 -10.78 -10.60 2.92
N LYS A 88 -11.29 -11.82 2.96
CA LYS A 88 -10.92 -12.80 1.96
C LYS A 88 -11.08 -12.31 0.53
N GLU A 89 -12.14 -11.54 0.26
CA GLU A 89 -12.41 -11.08 -1.09
C GLU A 89 -12.43 -9.57 -1.23
N GLU A 90 -11.95 -8.86 -0.21
CA GLU A 90 -11.86 -7.40 -0.25
C GLU A 90 -10.57 -6.96 0.41
N LYS A 91 -9.68 -6.33 -0.35
CA LYS A 91 -8.42 -5.82 0.18
C LYS A 91 -8.24 -4.39 -0.30
N GLU A 92 -8.09 -3.48 0.64
CA GLU A 92 -7.98 -2.07 0.31
C GLU A 92 -7.04 -1.36 1.26
N LEU A 93 -6.16 -0.54 0.71
CA LEU A 93 -5.24 0.31 1.47
C LEU A 93 -5.60 1.77 1.29
N LEU A 94 -5.26 2.56 2.30
CA LEU A 94 -5.35 4.02 2.22
C LEU A 94 -3.97 4.58 2.50
N LEU A 95 -3.45 5.37 1.59
CA LEU A 95 -2.21 6.11 1.79
C LEU A 95 -2.55 7.57 2.02
N ILE A 96 -1.89 8.19 2.99
CA ILE A 96 -2.06 9.60 3.27
C ILE A 96 -0.71 10.25 3.02
N LEU A 97 -0.67 11.18 2.06
CA LEU A 97 0.57 11.86 1.71
C LEU A 97 0.78 13.07 2.61
N GLU A 98 2.01 13.55 2.65
CA GLU A 98 2.32 14.73 3.45
C GLU A 98 1.46 15.91 3.03
N HIS A 99 1.10 16.70 4.01
CA HIS A 99 0.36 17.93 3.76
C HIS A 99 1.20 18.90 2.93
N HIS A 100 0.54 19.56 2.01
CA HIS A 100 1.19 20.61 1.23
C HIS A 100 0.24 21.81 1.25
N ASP A 101 0.65 22.88 1.90
CA ASP A 101 -0.20 24.06 2.11
C ASP A 101 -1.46 23.63 2.86
N ASP A 102 -2.63 23.86 2.27
CA ASP A 102 -3.89 23.57 2.92
C ASP A 102 -4.50 22.25 2.45
N PHE A 103 -3.74 21.44 1.72
CA PHE A 103 -4.27 20.22 1.11
C PHE A 103 -3.68 18.97 1.72
N ILE A 104 -4.52 17.95 1.83
CA ILE A 104 -4.12 16.59 2.16
C ILE A 104 -4.48 15.73 0.96
N THR A 105 -3.55 14.93 0.48
CA THR A 105 -3.81 14.01 -0.61
C THR A 105 -3.92 12.61 -0.06
N THR A 106 -4.98 11.91 -0.44
CA THR A 106 -5.16 10.50 -0.06
C THR A 106 -5.22 9.65 -1.32
N ILE A 107 -4.70 8.43 -1.20
CA ILE A 107 -4.70 7.45 -2.29
C ILE A 107 -5.40 6.21 -1.76
N GLU A 108 -6.51 5.83 -2.38
CA GLU A 108 -7.21 4.60 -2.02
C GLU A 108 -6.89 3.55 -3.05
N ILE A 109 -6.35 2.41 -2.62
CA ILE A 109 -5.95 1.34 -3.52
C ILE A 109 -6.74 0.09 -3.18
N THR A 110 -7.54 -0.38 -4.13
CA THR A 110 -8.29 -1.62 -3.99
C THR A 110 -7.57 -2.70 -4.79
N PHE A 111 -7.27 -3.82 -4.13
CA PHE A 111 -6.60 -4.96 -4.79
C PHE A 111 -7.57 -6.09 -5.07
N LEU A 112 -8.54 -6.29 -4.19
CA LEU A 112 -9.58 -7.30 -4.36
C LEU A 112 -10.94 -6.64 -4.18
N PRO A 113 -11.92 -6.96 -4.97
CA PRO A 113 -11.95 -8.01 -6.00
C PRO A 113 -11.19 -7.66 -7.28
N SER A 114 -11.06 -6.36 -7.59
CA SER A 114 -10.33 -5.92 -8.77
C SER A 114 -9.60 -4.63 -8.46
N PHE A 115 -8.60 -4.33 -9.25
CA PHE A 115 -7.76 -3.17 -9.02
C PHE A 115 -8.51 -1.87 -9.28
N CYS A 116 -8.37 -0.93 -8.34
CA CYS A 116 -8.87 0.42 -8.51
C CYS A 116 -7.98 1.34 -7.67
N LEU A 117 -7.58 2.46 -8.24
CA LEU A 117 -6.78 3.43 -7.51
C LEU A 117 -7.44 4.79 -7.66
N MET A 118 -7.73 5.44 -6.52
CA MET A 118 -8.37 6.76 -6.51
C MET A 118 -7.51 7.73 -5.74
N VAL A 119 -7.25 8.88 -6.37
CA VAL A 119 -6.51 9.97 -5.75
C VAL A 119 -7.49 11.07 -5.40
N LYS A 120 -7.47 11.51 -4.15
CA LYS A 120 -8.36 12.58 -3.69
C LYS A 120 -7.57 13.65 -2.98
N GLU A 121 -7.94 14.89 -3.21
CA GLU A 121 -7.38 16.03 -2.49
C GLU A 121 -8.44 16.60 -1.58
N HIS A 122 -8.05 16.94 -0.38
CA HIS A 122 -8.96 17.50 0.63
C HIS A 122 -8.36 18.78 1.19
N PHE A 123 -9.22 19.72 1.55
CA PHE A 123 -8.75 20.86 2.31
C PHE A 123 -8.47 20.39 3.73
N SER A 124 -7.33 20.80 4.28
CA SER A 124 -7.04 20.44 5.66
C SER A 124 -8.05 21.17 6.56
N GLY A 125 -8.53 20.46 7.55
CA GLY A 125 -9.54 21.00 8.45
C GLY A 125 -10.96 20.60 8.10
N GLU A 126 -11.16 19.93 6.98
CA GLU A 126 -12.48 19.41 6.64
C GLU A 126 -12.77 18.12 7.37
#